data_120794ed91f6571908d5b9b5561ef47a
#
_entry.id   120794ed91f6571908d5b9b5561ef47a
#
_cell.length_a   1.000
_cell.length_b   1.000
_cell.length_c   1.000
_cell.angle_alpha   90.00
_cell.angle_beta   90.00
_cell.angle_gamma   90.00
#
_symmetry.space_group_name_H-M   'P 1'
#
loop_
_entity.id
_entity.type
_entity.pdbx_description
1 polymer ?
#
loop_
_entity_poly.entity_id
_entity_poly.type
_entity_poly.pdbx_seq_one_letter_code
_entity_poly.pdbx_strand_id
1 'polypeptide(L)'
;MDWNNTKSIFIMVFFVLNIFLLYQFLEKINDSQLESFTEPSTEELLKEDEISIETPLPKQKSDQFLIAQSKTFEKKDIQHLKNQKAKIIDDKKLVGTFKIPVGMKAEIHAADLDIFLKEYILKGNEYHFWSYDEISQTIICYQVADKKMFFNNSKGKVTLYLNKKGEIVSYEQMYLEGIEKFNKPKELTSALNAIGALYDNGDIDPKSKVTNVKLGYYNSLQTTSVSHLLVPTWWVVIDDETDLFVNAFDKEVIELNTEEKILE
;
A
#
# COMPACT_ATOMS: atom_id res chain seq x y z
N MET A 1 24.51 -68.56 -1.79
CA MET A 1 24.78 -67.16 -1.46
C MET A 1 23.94 -66.84 -0.23
N ASP A 2 24.61 -66.57 0.90
CA ASP A 2 23.93 -66.38 2.19
C ASP A 2 23.23 -65.01 2.24
N TRP A 3 21.94 -65.03 2.04
CA TRP A 3 21.07 -63.87 2.03
C TRP A 3 21.23 -62.97 3.31
N ASN A 4 21.57 -63.56 4.43
CA ASN A 4 21.86 -62.88 5.68
C ASN A 4 23.13 -62.04 5.65
N ASN A 5 24.20 -62.59 5.05
CA ASN A 5 25.49 -61.88 4.93
C ASN A 5 25.36 -60.67 3.96
N THR A 6 24.61 -60.83 2.89
CA THR A 6 24.37 -59.75 1.94
C THR A 6 23.58 -58.58 2.60
N LYS A 7 22.56 -58.87 3.42
CA LYS A 7 21.85 -57.86 4.18
C LYS A 7 22.74 -57.10 5.17
N SER A 8 23.58 -57.84 5.90
CA SER A 8 24.52 -57.25 6.87
C SER A 8 25.54 -56.33 6.21
N ILE A 9 26.06 -56.70 5.03
CA ILE A 9 26.97 -55.86 4.25
C ILE A 9 26.23 -54.58 3.79
N PHE A 10 25.01 -54.72 3.30
CA PHE A 10 24.20 -53.55 2.88
C PHE A 10 23.90 -52.58 4.03
N ILE A 11 23.55 -53.11 5.20
CA ILE A 11 23.31 -52.30 6.40
C ILE A 11 24.57 -51.55 6.81
N MET A 12 25.75 -52.24 6.76
CA MET A 12 27.03 -51.64 7.12
C MET A 12 27.41 -50.49 6.17
N VAL A 13 27.27 -50.73 4.85
CA VAL A 13 27.57 -49.72 3.82
C VAL A 13 26.64 -48.51 3.98
N PHE A 14 25.35 -48.77 4.22
CA PHE A 14 24.38 -47.68 4.43
C PHE A 14 24.64 -46.90 5.72
N PHE A 15 25.10 -47.56 6.77
CA PHE A 15 25.47 -46.94 8.04
C PHE A 15 26.70 -46.02 7.85
N VAL A 16 27.73 -46.49 7.14
CA VAL A 16 28.92 -45.69 6.80
C VAL A 16 28.55 -44.47 5.95
N LEU A 17 27.66 -44.66 4.96
CA LEU A 17 27.15 -43.56 4.15
C LEU A 17 26.40 -42.52 4.97
N ASN A 18 25.56 -42.94 5.91
CA ASN A 18 24.85 -42.02 6.79
C ASN A 18 25.78 -41.23 7.72
N ILE A 19 26.82 -41.87 8.25
CA ILE A 19 27.86 -41.20 9.05
C ILE A 19 28.57 -40.13 8.18
N PHE A 20 28.91 -40.47 6.95
CA PHE A 20 29.58 -39.55 6.03
C PHE A 20 28.67 -38.36 5.67
N LEU A 21 27.40 -38.62 5.38
CA LEU A 21 26.43 -37.55 5.13
C LEU A 21 26.18 -36.67 6.36
N LEU A 22 26.12 -37.26 7.55
CA LEU A 22 26.03 -36.52 8.79
C LEU A 22 27.26 -35.64 9.02
N TYR A 23 28.45 -36.15 8.76
CA TYR A 23 29.68 -35.38 8.84
C TYR A 23 29.65 -34.17 7.87
N GLN A 24 29.32 -34.41 6.59
CA GLN A 24 29.18 -33.33 5.61
C GLN A 24 28.11 -32.32 6.00
N PHE A 25 27.00 -32.78 6.56
CA PHE A 25 25.94 -31.89 7.03
C PHE A 25 26.38 -31.00 8.22
N LEU A 26 27.12 -31.58 9.17
CA LEU A 26 27.68 -30.83 10.30
C LEU A 26 28.79 -29.88 9.85
N GLU A 27 29.61 -30.26 8.91
CA GLU A 27 30.64 -29.41 8.30
C GLU A 27 29.99 -28.21 7.58
N LYS A 28 28.94 -28.44 6.78
CA LYS A 28 28.20 -27.41 6.11
C LYS A 28 27.48 -26.44 7.08
N ILE A 29 26.93 -26.95 8.19
CA ILE A 29 26.38 -26.11 9.26
C ILE A 29 27.48 -25.26 9.91
N ASN A 30 28.64 -25.85 10.15
CA ASN A 30 29.76 -25.18 10.79
C ASN A 30 30.39 -24.13 9.86
N ASP A 31 30.52 -24.42 8.58
CA ASP A 31 30.98 -23.48 7.56
C ASP A 31 29.99 -22.33 7.38
N SER A 32 28.68 -22.61 7.39
CA SER A 32 27.65 -21.55 7.37
C SER A 32 27.61 -20.71 8.65
N GLN A 33 28.17 -21.20 9.78
CA GLN A 33 28.36 -20.40 10.99
C GLN A 33 29.71 -19.64 11.01
N LEU A 34 30.71 -20.10 10.24
CA LEU A 34 32.01 -19.42 10.14
C LEU A 34 32.05 -18.38 9.00
N GLU A 35 31.22 -18.52 7.99
CA GLU A 35 30.93 -17.47 7.02
C GLU A 35 29.68 -16.67 7.44
N SER A 36 29.59 -16.33 8.71
CA SER A 36 28.87 -15.14 9.12
C SER A 36 29.66 -13.91 8.63
N PHE A 37 29.76 -13.72 7.32
CA PHE A 37 29.71 -12.39 6.78
C PHE A 37 28.39 -11.85 7.32
N THR A 38 28.47 -11.01 8.33
CA THR A 38 27.33 -10.23 8.78
C THR A 38 26.91 -9.47 7.53
N GLU A 39 25.87 -9.93 6.85
CA GLU A 39 25.32 -9.15 5.75
C GLU A 39 25.09 -7.76 6.36
N PRO A 40 25.60 -6.71 5.71
CA PRO A 40 25.48 -5.38 6.28
C PRO A 40 23.99 -5.14 6.56
N SER A 41 23.70 -4.60 7.72
CA SER A 41 22.33 -4.27 8.07
C SER A 41 21.74 -3.29 7.05
N THR A 42 20.42 -3.30 6.85
CA THR A 42 19.77 -2.31 5.99
C THR A 42 20.21 -0.88 6.31
N GLU A 43 20.43 -0.56 7.59
CA GLU A 43 20.90 0.75 8.03
C GLU A 43 22.33 1.05 7.55
N GLU A 44 23.21 0.05 7.53
CA GLU A 44 24.60 0.21 7.06
C GLU A 44 24.62 0.39 5.54
N LEU A 45 23.86 -0.38 4.79
CA LEU A 45 23.74 -0.26 3.33
C LEU A 45 23.21 1.12 2.91
N LEU A 46 22.12 1.57 3.53
CA LEU A 46 21.55 2.89 3.25
C LEU A 46 22.56 4.02 3.57
N LYS A 47 23.33 3.85 4.65
CA LYS A 47 24.34 4.82 5.04
C LYS A 47 25.54 4.85 4.10
N GLU A 48 25.96 3.69 3.57
CA GLU A 48 27.06 3.61 2.60
C GLU A 48 26.74 4.38 1.32
N ASP A 49 25.50 4.31 0.86
CA ASP A 49 24.99 5.04 -0.32
C ASP A 49 24.49 6.45 0.01
N GLU A 50 24.76 6.95 1.22
CA GLU A 50 24.36 8.30 1.66
C GLU A 50 22.84 8.54 1.64
N ILE A 51 22.02 7.46 1.73
CA ILE A 51 20.56 7.56 1.79
C ILE A 51 20.14 7.94 3.20
N SER A 52 19.38 9.03 3.33
CA SER A 52 18.92 9.55 4.61
C SER A 52 17.44 9.31 4.85
N ILE A 53 17.08 9.01 6.12
CA ILE A 53 15.67 8.88 6.53
C ILE A 53 15.32 10.11 7.35
N GLU A 54 14.54 11.03 6.77
CA GLU A 54 14.19 12.33 7.39
C GLU A 54 12.89 12.29 8.20
N THR A 55 12.19 11.14 8.23
CA THR A 55 10.92 10.95 8.94
C THR A 55 11.03 9.88 10.02
N PRO A 56 10.33 10.02 11.16
CA PRO A 56 10.27 8.96 12.16
C PRO A 56 9.55 7.73 11.61
N LEU A 57 10.20 6.56 11.71
CA LEU A 57 9.62 5.30 11.24
C LEU A 57 8.48 4.81 12.15
N PRO A 58 7.33 4.42 11.58
CA PRO A 58 6.23 3.83 12.34
C PRO A 58 6.64 2.52 13.03
N LYS A 59 6.16 2.32 14.26
CA LYS A 59 6.51 1.15 15.11
C LYS A 59 5.41 0.08 15.16
N GLN A 60 4.48 0.07 14.21
CA GLN A 60 3.42 -0.93 14.19
C GLN A 60 3.99 -2.31 13.86
N LYS A 61 3.67 -3.31 14.72
CA LYS A 61 4.25 -4.66 14.63
C LYS A 61 3.32 -5.67 13.99
N SER A 62 2.03 -5.43 13.97
CA SER A 62 1.05 -6.36 13.42
C SER A 62 -0.14 -5.65 12.83
N ASP A 63 -0.73 -6.25 11.82
CA ASP A 63 -1.99 -5.84 11.21
C ASP A 63 -2.67 -7.05 10.56
N GLN A 64 -3.80 -6.83 9.89
CA GLN A 64 -4.54 -7.87 9.20
C GLN A 64 -5.13 -7.33 7.91
N PHE A 65 -5.51 -8.22 7.01
CA PHE A 65 -6.25 -7.86 5.82
C PHE A 65 -7.61 -7.26 6.20
N LEU A 66 -8.11 -6.38 5.34
CA LEU A 66 -9.49 -5.92 5.41
C LEU A 66 -10.24 -6.41 4.17
N ILE A 67 -11.52 -6.70 4.35
CA ILE A 67 -12.47 -6.87 3.25
C ILE A 67 -13.39 -5.66 3.28
N ALA A 68 -13.64 -5.10 2.09
CA ALA A 68 -14.57 -4.00 1.90
C ALA A 68 -15.44 -4.27 0.68
N GLN A 69 -16.59 -3.62 0.61
CA GLN A 69 -17.52 -3.73 -0.52
C GLN A 69 -17.71 -2.37 -1.19
N SER A 70 -17.80 -2.37 -2.52
CA SER A 70 -18.18 -1.14 -3.25
C SER A 70 -19.61 -0.76 -2.90
N LYS A 71 -19.79 0.45 -2.36
CA LYS A 71 -21.11 0.99 -2.03
C LYS A 71 -22.02 1.02 -3.26
N THR A 72 -23.24 0.60 -3.07
CA THR A 72 -24.35 0.85 -4.00
C THR A 72 -25.06 2.12 -3.58
N PHE A 73 -24.89 3.19 -4.38
CA PHE A 73 -25.54 4.47 -4.12
C PHE A 73 -27.03 4.42 -4.43
N GLU A 74 -27.83 5.07 -3.60
CA GLU A 74 -29.27 5.16 -3.74
C GLU A 74 -29.72 6.65 -3.82
N LYS A 75 -30.92 6.88 -4.31
CA LYS A 75 -31.48 8.25 -4.38
C LYS A 75 -31.48 8.98 -3.04
N LYS A 76 -31.60 8.28 -1.91
CA LYS A 76 -31.51 8.86 -0.57
C LYS A 76 -30.16 9.46 -0.27
N ASP A 77 -29.08 8.90 -0.81
CA ASP A 77 -27.71 9.35 -0.57
C ASP A 77 -27.44 10.75 -1.15
N ILE A 78 -28.17 11.12 -2.20
CA ILE A 78 -27.98 12.40 -2.90
C ILE A 78 -28.95 13.50 -2.46
N GLN A 79 -30.03 13.17 -1.71
CA GLN A 79 -31.07 14.12 -1.34
C GLN A 79 -30.61 15.26 -0.43
N HIS A 80 -29.57 15.01 0.35
CA HIS A 80 -29.05 15.94 1.35
C HIS A 80 -27.86 16.78 0.88
N LEU A 81 -27.39 16.53 -0.35
CA LEU A 81 -26.23 17.22 -0.90
C LEU A 81 -26.58 18.66 -1.29
N LYS A 82 -25.87 19.63 -0.70
CA LYS A 82 -26.15 21.07 -0.84
C LYS A 82 -25.41 21.66 -2.04
N ASN A 83 -25.99 22.70 -2.66
CA ASN A 83 -25.39 23.51 -3.73
C ASN A 83 -24.97 22.72 -4.98
N GLN A 84 -25.56 21.54 -5.23
CA GLN A 84 -25.13 20.70 -6.35
C GLN A 84 -26.29 19.95 -6.99
N LYS A 85 -26.03 19.48 -8.23
CA LYS A 85 -26.82 18.45 -8.90
C LYS A 85 -26.03 17.17 -8.88
N ALA A 86 -26.57 16.12 -8.25
CA ALA A 86 -25.90 14.83 -8.16
C ALA A 86 -26.60 13.79 -9.04
N LYS A 87 -25.79 12.91 -9.64
CA LYS A 87 -26.22 11.76 -10.43
C LYS A 87 -25.51 10.51 -9.94
N ILE A 88 -26.18 9.39 -10.00
CA ILE A 88 -25.63 8.06 -9.75
C ILE A 88 -25.42 7.39 -11.10
N ILE A 89 -24.23 6.85 -11.34
CA ILE A 89 -23.83 6.14 -12.54
C ILE A 89 -23.52 4.70 -12.15
N ASP A 90 -24.15 3.73 -12.84
CA ASP A 90 -23.97 2.28 -12.64
C ASP A 90 -24.07 1.85 -11.16
N ASP A 91 -24.90 2.54 -10.39
CA ASP A 91 -25.14 2.35 -8.96
C ASP A 91 -23.86 2.40 -8.07
N LYS A 92 -22.69 2.64 -8.65
CA LYS A 92 -21.37 2.56 -7.96
C LYS A 92 -20.61 3.88 -7.94
N LYS A 93 -20.95 4.81 -8.81
CA LYS A 93 -20.28 6.11 -8.91
C LYS A 93 -21.29 7.22 -8.70
N LEU A 94 -20.95 8.16 -7.83
CA LEU A 94 -21.70 9.39 -7.63
C LEU A 94 -20.95 10.54 -8.30
N VAL A 95 -21.64 11.28 -9.16
CA VAL A 95 -21.10 12.45 -9.86
C VAL A 95 -21.89 13.68 -9.41
N GLY A 96 -21.19 14.63 -8.81
CA GLY A 96 -21.76 15.92 -8.37
C GLY A 96 -21.26 17.07 -9.23
N THR A 97 -22.16 17.97 -9.59
CA THR A 97 -21.81 19.23 -10.27
C THR A 97 -22.34 20.40 -9.44
N PHE A 98 -21.48 21.31 -9.03
CA PHE A 98 -21.85 22.46 -8.21
C PHE A 98 -22.64 23.48 -9.03
N LYS A 99 -23.72 24.02 -8.43
CA LYS A 99 -24.51 25.12 -9.02
C LYS A 99 -23.73 26.42 -9.01
N ILE A 100 -22.98 26.62 -7.95
CA ILE A 100 -22.05 27.74 -7.75
C ILE A 100 -20.71 27.10 -7.44
N PRO A 101 -19.68 27.33 -8.26
CA PRO A 101 -18.34 26.80 -7.99
C PRO A 101 -17.86 27.17 -6.58
N VAL A 102 -17.15 26.27 -5.92
CA VAL A 102 -16.64 26.49 -4.58
C VAL A 102 -15.17 26.86 -4.67
N GLY A 103 -14.86 28.10 -4.32
CA GLY A 103 -13.49 28.59 -4.33
C GLY A 103 -12.64 27.93 -3.25
N MET A 104 -11.47 27.47 -3.64
CA MET A 104 -10.38 27.13 -2.71
C MET A 104 -9.46 28.35 -2.58
N LYS A 105 -8.76 28.50 -1.46
CA LYS A 105 -7.71 29.51 -1.34
C LYS A 105 -6.62 29.25 -2.39
N ALA A 106 -5.84 30.29 -2.69
CA ALA A 106 -4.79 30.24 -3.73
C ALA A 106 -3.81 29.08 -3.60
N GLU A 107 -3.59 28.59 -2.37
CA GLU A 107 -2.85 27.37 -2.08
C GLU A 107 -3.81 26.33 -1.53
N ILE A 108 -3.72 25.09 -2.07
CA ILE A 108 -4.55 23.97 -1.63
C ILE A 108 -3.96 23.43 -0.34
N HIS A 109 -4.55 23.84 0.79
CA HIS A 109 -4.17 23.29 2.08
C HIS A 109 -5.07 22.09 2.44
N ALA A 110 -4.48 21.02 2.93
CA ALA A 110 -5.20 19.81 3.34
C ALA A 110 -6.35 20.12 4.33
N ALA A 111 -6.15 21.06 5.25
CA ALA A 111 -7.16 21.45 6.23
C ALA A 111 -8.40 22.13 5.60
N ASP A 112 -8.21 23.00 4.59
CA ASP A 112 -9.32 23.65 3.88
C ASP A 112 -10.09 22.60 3.04
N LEU A 113 -9.36 21.64 2.49
CA LEU A 113 -9.95 20.53 1.73
C LEU A 113 -10.76 19.58 2.63
N ASP A 114 -10.29 19.27 3.83
CA ASP A 114 -11.03 18.46 4.79
C ASP A 114 -12.37 19.12 5.18
N ILE A 115 -12.41 20.45 5.30
CA ILE A 115 -13.64 21.22 5.54
C ILE A 115 -14.58 21.09 4.34
N PHE A 116 -14.05 21.27 3.12
CA PHE A 116 -14.83 21.13 1.89
C PHE A 116 -15.42 19.73 1.75
N LEU A 117 -14.59 18.69 1.91
CA LEU A 117 -15.01 17.29 1.81
C LEU A 117 -16.15 17.01 2.80
N LYS A 118 -16.01 17.44 4.05
CA LYS A 118 -17.00 17.23 5.10
C LYS A 118 -18.33 17.93 4.81
N GLU A 119 -18.30 19.09 4.14
CA GLU A 119 -19.50 19.89 3.87
C GLU A 119 -20.26 19.42 2.64
N TYR A 120 -19.53 19.02 1.56
CA TYR A 120 -20.12 18.83 0.24
C TYR A 120 -20.12 17.39 -0.26
N ILE A 121 -19.26 16.52 0.28
CA ILE A 121 -19.10 15.15 -0.18
C ILE A 121 -19.78 14.18 0.78
N LEU A 122 -20.48 13.19 0.24
CA LEU A 122 -21.09 12.15 1.05
C LEU A 122 -20.00 11.44 1.87
N LYS A 123 -20.15 11.39 3.22
CA LYS A 123 -19.13 10.85 4.13
C LYS A 123 -17.73 11.46 3.93
N GLY A 124 -17.67 12.72 3.58
CA GLY A 124 -16.43 13.43 3.25
C GLY A 124 -15.38 13.43 4.36
N ASN A 125 -15.78 13.24 5.63
CA ASN A 125 -14.87 13.07 6.76
C ASN A 125 -14.07 11.76 6.73
N GLU A 126 -14.39 10.85 5.83
CA GLU A 126 -13.68 9.58 5.63
C GLU A 126 -12.71 9.62 4.42
N TYR A 127 -12.50 10.81 3.84
CA TYR A 127 -11.52 11.02 2.77
C TYR A 127 -10.48 12.03 3.18
N HIS A 128 -9.25 11.83 2.72
CA HIS A 128 -8.15 12.77 2.93
C HIS A 128 -7.42 13.04 1.62
N PHE A 129 -6.85 14.24 1.54
CA PHE A 129 -6.04 14.69 0.41
C PHE A 129 -4.92 13.71 0.10
N TRP A 130 -4.76 13.45 -1.19
CA TRP A 130 -3.65 12.68 -1.72
C TRP A 130 -2.75 13.54 -2.60
N SER A 131 -3.27 14.02 -3.71
CA SER A 131 -2.48 14.77 -4.69
C SER A 131 -3.31 15.82 -5.42
N TYR A 132 -2.61 16.78 -6.00
CA TYR A 132 -3.14 17.76 -6.92
C TYR A 132 -2.35 17.70 -8.23
N ASP A 133 -3.05 17.55 -9.34
CA ASP A 133 -2.47 17.61 -10.67
C ASP A 133 -2.84 18.96 -11.32
N GLU A 134 -1.82 19.79 -11.52
CA GLU A 134 -1.97 21.08 -12.15
C GLU A 134 -2.35 21.00 -13.63
N ILE A 135 -1.95 19.95 -14.33
CA ILE A 135 -2.19 19.80 -15.77
C ILE A 135 -3.67 19.48 -16.00
N SER A 136 -4.18 18.48 -15.32
CA SER A 136 -5.58 18.08 -15.42
C SER A 136 -6.52 18.93 -14.56
N GLN A 137 -5.97 19.80 -13.68
CA GLN A 137 -6.72 20.58 -12.70
C GLN A 137 -7.61 19.70 -11.82
N THR A 138 -7.03 18.59 -11.29
CA THR A 138 -7.75 17.62 -10.46
C THR A 138 -7.11 17.44 -9.09
N ILE A 139 -7.96 17.30 -8.07
CA ILE A 139 -7.53 16.90 -6.73
C ILE A 139 -8.02 15.47 -6.48
N ILE A 140 -7.12 14.63 -6.03
CA ILE A 140 -7.43 13.25 -5.64
C ILE A 140 -7.44 13.14 -4.12
N CYS A 141 -8.49 12.51 -3.60
CA CYS A 141 -8.62 12.17 -2.18
C CYS A 141 -8.95 10.69 -2.06
N TYR A 142 -8.24 9.99 -1.18
CA TYR A 142 -8.52 8.59 -0.88
C TYR A 142 -9.24 8.41 0.45
N GLN A 143 -10.04 7.35 0.50
CA GLN A 143 -10.76 6.95 1.71
C GLN A 143 -9.78 6.48 2.79
N VAL A 144 -10.14 6.78 4.04
CA VAL A 144 -9.37 6.45 5.23
C VAL A 144 -10.27 5.70 6.22
N ALA A 145 -9.77 4.62 6.77
CA ALA A 145 -10.37 3.92 7.89
C ALA A 145 -9.31 3.66 8.97
N ASP A 146 -9.67 3.82 10.25
CA ASP A 146 -8.76 3.66 11.38
C ASP A 146 -7.43 4.43 11.22
N LYS A 147 -7.49 5.65 10.67
CA LYS A 147 -6.33 6.52 10.37
C LYS A 147 -5.37 5.97 9.30
N LYS A 148 -5.77 4.96 8.56
CA LYS A 148 -5.00 4.37 7.47
C LYS A 148 -5.69 4.63 6.14
N MET A 149 -4.92 5.16 5.18
CA MET A 149 -5.41 5.49 3.85
C MET A 149 -5.45 4.25 2.96
N PHE A 150 -6.41 4.19 2.06
CA PHE A 150 -6.50 3.19 1.02
C PHE A 150 -5.78 3.71 -0.23
N PHE A 151 -4.50 3.41 -0.32
CA PHE A 151 -3.62 3.92 -1.37
C PHE A 151 -4.04 3.43 -2.76
N ASN A 152 -3.98 4.30 -3.73
CA ASN A 152 -4.25 4.04 -5.15
C ASN A 152 -5.52 3.19 -5.37
N ASN A 153 -6.57 3.47 -4.60
CA ASN A 153 -7.79 2.68 -4.63
C ASN A 153 -8.88 3.40 -5.40
N SER A 154 -9.10 3.01 -6.66
CA SER A 154 -10.12 3.59 -7.53
C SER A 154 -11.54 3.44 -6.98
N LYS A 155 -11.81 2.47 -6.08
CA LYS A 155 -13.13 2.22 -5.48
C LYS A 155 -13.36 2.97 -4.16
N GLY A 156 -12.33 3.56 -3.58
CA GLY A 156 -12.41 4.41 -2.38
C GLY A 156 -11.83 5.81 -2.67
N LYS A 157 -12.20 6.42 -3.78
CA LYS A 157 -11.62 7.66 -4.30
C LYS A 157 -12.67 8.75 -4.50
N VAL A 158 -12.30 9.98 -4.20
CA VAL A 158 -12.97 11.20 -4.66
C VAL A 158 -11.99 11.93 -5.58
N THR A 159 -12.44 12.26 -6.78
CA THR A 159 -11.74 13.14 -7.71
C THR A 159 -12.51 14.45 -7.81
N LEU A 160 -11.88 15.56 -7.47
CA LEU A 160 -12.45 16.90 -7.58
C LEU A 160 -11.89 17.56 -8.84
N TYR A 161 -12.73 18.19 -9.62
CA TYR A 161 -12.37 18.90 -10.85
C TYR A 161 -12.44 20.40 -10.63
N LEU A 162 -11.37 21.11 -10.96
CA LEU A 162 -11.27 22.54 -10.80
C LEU A 162 -11.41 23.25 -12.16
N ASN A 163 -11.90 24.49 -12.12
CA ASN A 163 -11.83 25.39 -13.27
C ASN A 163 -10.49 26.15 -13.28
N LYS A 164 -10.26 26.95 -14.30
CA LYS A 164 -9.04 27.77 -14.47
C LYS A 164 -8.83 28.82 -13.37
N LYS A 165 -9.82 29.05 -12.51
CA LYS A 165 -9.72 29.95 -11.36
C LYS A 165 -9.38 29.23 -10.05
N GLY A 166 -9.16 27.91 -10.10
CA GLY A 166 -8.95 27.09 -8.90
C GLY A 166 -10.22 26.82 -8.09
N GLU A 167 -11.41 26.99 -8.69
CA GLU A 167 -12.68 26.72 -8.01
C GLU A 167 -13.15 25.31 -8.36
N ILE A 168 -13.64 24.55 -7.39
CA ILE A 168 -14.18 23.21 -7.59
C ILE A 168 -15.56 23.32 -8.26
N VAL A 169 -15.70 22.69 -9.42
CA VAL A 169 -16.91 22.72 -10.25
C VAL A 169 -17.68 21.42 -10.23
N SER A 170 -16.99 20.29 -10.08
CA SER A 170 -17.61 18.97 -10.05
C SER A 170 -16.72 17.96 -9.33
N TYR A 171 -17.28 16.80 -9.06
CA TYR A 171 -16.52 15.69 -8.50
C TYR A 171 -17.09 14.34 -8.93
N GLU A 172 -16.27 13.32 -8.85
CA GLU A 172 -16.64 11.91 -8.91
C GLU A 172 -16.29 11.24 -7.59
N GLN A 173 -17.18 10.42 -7.07
CA GLN A 173 -17.00 9.71 -5.82
C GLN A 173 -17.30 8.23 -5.97
N MET A 174 -16.40 7.39 -5.50
CA MET A 174 -16.61 5.98 -5.21
C MET A 174 -16.30 5.73 -3.73
N TYR A 175 -17.03 4.81 -3.10
CA TYR A 175 -16.93 4.59 -1.66
C TYR A 175 -16.94 3.09 -1.34
N LEU A 176 -16.07 2.71 -0.41
CA LEU A 176 -16.02 1.38 0.16
C LEU A 176 -16.75 1.35 1.50
N GLU A 177 -17.70 0.44 1.62
CA GLU A 177 -18.46 0.21 2.85
C GLU A 177 -18.29 -1.23 3.36
N GLY A 178 -18.80 -1.52 4.57
CA GLY A 178 -18.71 -2.86 5.15
C GLY A 178 -17.26 -3.28 5.39
N ILE A 179 -16.41 -2.35 5.82
CA ILE A 179 -14.99 -2.63 6.06
C ILE A 179 -14.88 -3.53 7.28
N GLU A 180 -14.44 -4.74 7.07
CA GLU A 180 -14.30 -5.76 8.10
C GLU A 180 -12.89 -6.34 8.12
N LYS A 181 -12.43 -6.67 9.30
CA LYS A 181 -11.14 -7.33 9.51
C LYS A 181 -11.22 -8.77 9.04
N PHE A 182 -10.27 -9.16 8.19
CA PHE A 182 -10.20 -10.50 7.61
C PHE A 182 -8.97 -11.25 8.13
N ASN A 183 -9.18 -12.47 8.62
CA ASN A 183 -8.17 -13.31 9.27
C ASN A 183 -7.68 -12.77 10.64
N LYS A 184 -6.71 -13.46 11.21
CA LYS A 184 -6.02 -13.03 12.44
C LYS A 184 -4.92 -12.03 12.11
N PRO A 185 -4.59 -11.13 13.05
CA PRO A 185 -3.43 -10.27 12.89
C PRO A 185 -2.17 -11.09 12.60
N LYS A 186 -1.37 -10.62 11.63
CA LYS A 186 -0.05 -11.16 11.29
C LYS A 186 1.02 -10.14 11.63
N GLU A 187 2.22 -10.61 11.86
CA GLU A 187 3.37 -9.74 12.03
C GLU A 187 3.67 -8.98 10.73
N LEU A 188 3.96 -7.70 10.88
CA LEU A 188 4.37 -6.84 9.76
C LEU A 188 5.88 -6.82 9.66
N THR A 189 6.39 -6.74 8.45
CA THR A 189 7.75 -6.29 8.21
C THR A 189 7.92 -4.87 8.76
N SER A 190 9.08 -4.55 9.32
CA SER A 190 9.34 -3.19 9.82
C SER A 190 9.39 -2.18 8.66
N ALA A 191 9.09 -0.92 8.95
CA ALA A 191 9.23 0.16 7.98
C ALA A 191 10.66 0.25 7.41
N LEU A 192 11.69 0.02 8.23
CA LEU A 192 13.08 -0.03 7.78
C LEU A 192 13.33 -1.18 6.79
N ASN A 193 12.80 -2.37 7.07
CA ASN A 193 12.94 -3.51 6.17
C ASN A 193 12.17 -3.31 4.85
N ALA A 194 11.08 -2.54 4.87
CA ALA A 194 10.37 -2.15 3.65
C ALA A 194 11.21 -1.20 2.79
N ILE A 195 11.89 -0.22 3.43
CA ILE A 195 12.87 0.65 2.74
C ILE A 195 14.01 -0.19 2.16
N GLY A 196 14.52 -1.16 2.94
CA GLY A 196 15.55 -2.09 2.46
C GLY A 196 15.11 -2.87 1.22
N ALA A 197 13.87 -3.36 1.18
CA ALA A 197 13.33 -4.06 0.01
C ALA A 197 13.28 -3.16 -1.24
N LEU A 198 12.95 -1.88 -1.09
CA LEU A 198 12.99 -0.90 -2.19
C LEU A 198 14.42 -0.62 -2.65
N TYR A 199 15.37 -0.52 -1.72
CA TYR A 199 16.77 -0.36 -2.03
C TYR A 199 17.32 -1.57 -2.78
N ASP A 200 17.06 -2.78 -2.30
CA ASP A 200 17.48 -4.05 -2.92
C ASP A 200 16.87 -4.23 -4.33
N ASN A 201 15.66 -3.69 -4.55
CA ASN A 201 14.99 -3.69 -5.85
C ASN A 201 15.55 -2.64 -6.82
N GLY A 202 16.34 -1.68 -6.33
CA GLY A 202 16.90 -0.57 -7.11
C GLY A 202 15.94 0.60 -7.34
N ASP A 203 14.91 0.75 -6.48
CA ASP A 203 13.93 1.84 -6.56
C ASP A 203 14.39 3.09 -5.81
N ILE A 204 15.48 3.02 -5.04
CA ILE A 204 16.06 4.13 -4.29
C ILE A 204 17.48 4.38 -4.79
N ASP A 205 17.70 5.53 -5.41
CA ASP A 205 19.00 5.94 -5.87
C ASP A 205 19.92 6.38 -4.71
N PRO A 206 21.26 6.23 -4.84
CA PRO A 206 22.21 6.79 -3.86
C PRO A 206 21.97 8.28 -3.64
N LYS A 207 22.15 8.73 -2.39
CA LYS A 207 21.95 10.11 -1.91
C LYS A 207 20.50 10.60 -1.85
N SER A 208 19.53 9.73 -2.10
CA SER A 208 18.11 10.04 -1.96
C SER A 208 17.71 10.21 -0.49
N LYS A 209 16.57 10.84 -0.28
CA LYS A 209 15.99 11.09 1.04
C LYS A 209 14.65 10.39 1.16
N VAL A 210 14.51 9.57 2.18
CA VAL A 210 13.20 9.05 2.58
C VAL A 210 12.48 10.10 3.40
N THR A 211 11.53 10.80 2.78
CA THR A 211 10.87 11.98 3.39
C THR A 211 9.57 11.62 4.12
N ASN A 212 8.91 10.51 3.73
CA ASN A 212 7.70 10.04 4.41
C ASN A 212 7.61 8.52 4.41
N VAL A 213 7.13 7.95 5.53
CA VAL A 213 6.78 6.53 5.63
C VAL A 213 5.51 6.37 6.42
N LYS A 214 4.49 5.77 5.82
CA LYS A 214 3.21 5.51 6.47
C LYS A 214 2.67 4.12 6.16
N LEU A 215 1.93 3.54 7.11
CA LEU A 215 1.18 2.32 6.90
C LEU A 215 -0.25 2.66 6.46
N GLY A 216 -0.70 2.03 5.40
CA GLY A 216 -2.06 2.08 4.91
C GLY A 216 -2.47 0.75 4.31
N TYR A 217 -3.37 0.79 3.35
CA TYR A 217 -3.87 -0.39 2.66
C TYR A 217 -3.82 -0.19 1.16
N TYR A 218 -3.48 -1.23 0.44
CA TYR A 218 -3.53 -1.26 -1.02
C TYR A 218 -4.54 -2.32 -1.49
N ASN A 219 -5.22 -2.06 -2.60
CA ASN A 219 -6.16 -3.02 -3.17
C ASN A 219 -5.39 -4.01 -4.07
N SER A 220 -4.96 -5.11 -3.51
CA SER A 220 -4.12 -6.10 -4.22
C SER A 220 -4.92 -6.94 -5.22
N LEU A 221 -6.18 -7.25 -4.92
CA LEU A 221 -7.01 -8.13 -5.74
C LEU A 221 -8.47 -7.70 -5.71
N GLN A 222 -9.08 -7.65 -6.87
CA GLN A 222 -10.55 -7.66 -6.96
C GLN A 222 -11.00 -9.11 -6.82
N THR A 223 -11.41 -9.49 -5.62
CA THR A 223 -11.90 -10.86 -5.34
C THR A 223 -13.20 -11.14 -6.10
N THR A 224 -14.00 -10.10 -6.29
CA THR A 224 -15.20 -10.08 -7.15
C THR A 224 -15.40 -8.65 -7.63
N SER A 225 -16.35 -8.42 -8.56
CA SER A 225 -16.72 -7.06 -8.99
C SER A 225 -17.24 -6.14 -7.86
N VAL A 226 -17.51 -6.68 -6.68
CA VAL A 226 -18.13 -5.98 -5.55
C VAL A 226 -17.24 -6.01 -4.30
N SER A 227 -16.45 -7.07 -4.08
CA SER A 227 -15.64 -7.28 -2.88
C SER A 227 -14.17 -7.05 -3.15
N HIS A 228 -13.51 -6.30 -2.27
CA HIS A 228 -12.12 -5.87 -2.36
C HIS A 228 -11.32 -6.36 -1.16
N LEU A 229 -10.17 -6.97 -1.41
CA LEU A 229 -9.21 -7.34 -0.39
C LEU A 229 -8.17 -6.22 -0.27
N LEU A 230 -8.09 -5.62 0.91
CA LEU A 230 -7.15 -4.55 1.22
C LEU A 230 -5.99 -5.12 2.04
N VAL A 231 -4.79 -4.96 1.53
CA VAL A 231 -3.55 -5.51 2.10
C VAL A 231 -2.79 -4.40 2.82
N PRO A 232 -2.35 -4.59 4.08
CA PRO A 232 -1.47 -3.66 4.75
C PRO A 232 -0.23 -3.39 3.91
N THR A 233 0.06 -2.11 3.68
CA THR A 233 1.09 -1.68 2.74
C THR A 233 1.84 -0.48 3.30
N TRP A 234 3.15 -0.53 3.25
CA TRP A 234 4.01 0.62 3.51
C TRP A 234 4.02 1.53 2.29
N TRP A 235 3.71 2.80 2.50
CA TRP A 235 3.92 3.88 1.56
C TRP A 235 5.19 4.62 1.95
N VAL A 236 6.14 4.69 1.04
CA VAL A 236 7.44 5.34 1.21
C VAL A 236 7.54 6.44 0.15
N VAL A 237 7.91 7.65 0.56
CA VAL A 237 8.13 8.78 -0.34
C VAL A 237 9.61 9.08 -0.40
N ILE A 238 10.12 9.17 -1.61
CA ILE A 238 11.51 9.51 -1.89
C ILE A 238 11.57 10.91 -2.48
N ASP A 239 12.42 11.76 -1.91
CA ASP A 239 12.73 13.13 -2.34
C ASP A 239 11.48 14.04 -2.50
N ASP A 240 10.40 13.76 -1.73
CA ASP A 240 9.07 14.40 -1.83
C ASP A 240 8.37 14.25 -3.20
N GLU A 241 8.88 13.40 -4.08
CA GLU A 241 8.39 13.28 -5.47
C GLU A 241 7.91 11.88 -5.83
N THR A 242 8.59 10.84 -5.35
CA THR A 242 8.33 9.46 -5.78
C THR A 242 7.61 8.66 -4.71
N ASP A 243 6.39 8.21 -5.04
CA ASP A 243 5.59 7.34 -4.19
C ASP A 243 5.89 5.87 -4.49
N LEU A 244 6.39 5.14 -3.49
CA LEU A 244 6.70 3.72 -3.56
C LEU A 244 5.87 2.92 -2.55
N PHE A 245 5.50 1.69 -2.91
CA PHE A 245 4.62 0.86 -2.11
C PHE A 245 5.21 -0.52 -1.89
N VAL A 246 5.17 -1.00 -0.64
CA VAL A 246 5.69 -2.32 -0.25
C VAL A 246 4.64 -3.05 0.57
N ASN A 247 4.29 -4.26 0.18
CA ASN A 247 3.43 -5.14 0.96
C ASN A 247 4.06 -5.37 2.34
N ALA A 248 3.30 -5.03 3.39
CA ALA A 248 3.83 -5.05 4.74
C ALA A 248 3.97 -6.47 5.34
N PHE A 249 3.51 -7.54 4.66
CA PHE A 249 3.65 -8.90 5.13
C PHE A 249 4.85 -9.65 4.54
N ASP A 250 5.12 -9.46 3.26
CA ASP A 250 6.09 -10.27 2.50
C ASP A 250 7.22 -9.46 1.86
N LYS A 251 7.19 -8.12 1.99
CA LYS A 251 8.15 -7.16 1.43
C LYS A 251 8.10 -7.05 -0.10
N GLU A 252 7.07 -7.59 -0.75
CA GLU A 252 6.90 -7.45 -2.19
C GLU A 252 6.71 -5.97 -2.54
N VAL A 253 7.52 -5.47 -3.48
CA VAL A 253 7.37 -4.12 -4.02
C VAL A 253 6.17 -4.11 -4.96
N ILE A 254 5.26 -3.17 -4.75
CA ILE A 254 4.03 -3.05 -5.53
C ILE A 254 4.29 -2.06 -6.66
N GLU A 255 4.40 -2.57 -7.87
CA GLU A 255 4.46 -1.74 -9.07
C GLU A 255 3.08 -1.12 -9.35
N LEU A 256 3.02 0.19 -9.45
CA LEU A 256 1.82 0.88 -9.89
C LEU A 256 1.64 0.63 -11.40
N ASN A 257 0.63 -0.14 -11.78
CA ASN A 257 0.30 -0.34 -13.19
C ASN A 257 0.03 1.01 -13.84
N THR A 258 0.93 1.41 -14.73
CA THR A 258 0.82 2.64 -15.55
C THR A 258 -0.37 2.59 -16.53
N GLU A 259 -0.99 1.42 -16.70
CA GLU A 259 -2.14 1.23 -17.61
C GLU A 259 -3.42 1.93 -17.14
N GLU A 260 -3.59 2.22 -15.84
CA GLU A 260 -4.71 3.04 -15.37
C GLU A 260 -4.59 4.53 -15.77
N LYS A 261 -3.40 4.99 -16.17
CA LYS A 261 -3.16 6.36 -16.66
C LYS A 261 -3.59 6.60 -18.12
N ILE A 262 -3.90 5.55 -18.88
CA ILE A 262 -4.16 5.64 -20.35
C ILE A 262 -5.66 5.53 -20.67
N LEU A 263 -6.52 5.22 -19.71
CA LEU A 263 -7.97 5.04 -19.89
C LEU A 263 -8.84 6.11 -19.20
N GLU A 264 -8.25 7.28 -18.89
CA GLU A 264 -9.02 8.46 -18.44
C GLU A 264 -9.06 9.55 -19.51
#